data_1bea2483a708747b23bcc1c1ac38c09b
#
_entry.id   1bea2483a708747b23bcc1c1ac38c09b
#
_cell.length_a   1.000
_cell.length_b   1.000
_cell.length_c   1.000
_cell.angle_alpha   90.00
_cell.angle_beta   90.00
_cell.angle_gamma   90.00
#
_symmetry.space_group_name_H-M   'P 1'
#
loop_
_entity.id
_entity.type
_entity.pdbx_description
1 polymer ?
#
loop_
_entity_poly.entity_id
_entity_poly.type
_entity_poly.pdbx_seq_one_letter_code
_entity_poly.pdbx_strand_id
1 'polypeptide(L)'
;MYDVGRRSSRDLGNAKPDKGAKASRRTLVGRKTSALLVVRLVFVLTLGAILAGCGGSEEKGANNSPSAAAQPVEETSSTELAPPGVAAAAAADIDEPSIRASLDHLTGVSPAPLAGGEVTITERGSEEGRRATAEYLGESFEAAGIPARVIEFSIDDRRGFNVEATLQGTEDRKHLWVTAHLDSVYNAGASDDASGLVSILLTAKALRQLEPEHTVHFVAYDLEEIGLFGSSRYVDTVVSDVREREGEDAILGNINSDMVGYDEGEFEAVMGTCNQAGLLDEAVLRAREEIDSPLGLTDDCLARSDHQNFWDAGYLALILTDGTKYDDYPWYHESGDTVDKLNIPYLRAMIQLNAASAALLAAPRSEN
;
A
#
# COMPACT_ATOMS: atom_id res chain seq x y z
N MET A 1 -31.95 -50.81 36.16
CA MET A 1 -32.44 -50.85 37.56
C MET A 1 -32.26 -49.45 38.12
N TYR A 2 -33.43 -48.84 38.41
CA TYR A 2 -33.68 -47.59 39.17
C TYR A 2 -33.27 -46.28 38.48
N ASP A 3 -34.10 -45.33 38.27
CA ASP A 3 -35.55 -45.03 38.33
C ASP A 3 -35.65 -43.52 38.45
N VAL A 4 -36.35 -42.94 37.54
CA VAL A 4 -37.32 -41.85 37.50
C VAL A 4 -37.38 -40.85 38.67
N GLY A 5 -37.38 -39.57 38.29
CA GLY A 5 -37.79 -38.45 39.11
C GLY A 5 -38.23 -37.21 38.30
N ARG A 6 -39.41 -37.22 37.68
CA ARG A 6 -40.17 -36.04 37.21
C ARG A 6 -40.76 -35.24 38.36
N ARG A 7 -40.73 -33.91 38.29
CA ARG A 7 -41.78 -32.95 38.72
C ARG A 7 -41.45 -31.60 38.03
N SER A 8 -42.27 -31.09 37.18
CA SER A 8 -43.61 -30.50 37.24
C SER A 8 -43.58 -29.00 37.59
N SER A 9 -43.80 -28.21 36.55
CA SER A 9 -44.45 -26.93 36.31
C SER A 9 -45.15 -26.21 37.47
N ARG A 10 -45.04 -24.87 37.46
CA ARG A 10 -46.06 -23.82 37.62
C ARG A 10 -45.36 -22.47 37.70
N ASP A 11 -45.56 -21.55 36.75
CA ASP A 11 -46.62 -20.56 36.50
C ASP A 11 -46.47 -19.24 37.25
N LEU A 12 -46.66 -18.15 36.48
CA LEU A 12 -47.01 -16.76 36.81
C LEU A 12 -45.80 -15.80 37.09
N GLY A 13 -45.64 -14.68 36.41
CA GLY A 13 -46.54 -13.66 36.12
C GLY A 13 -45.99 -12.54 35.23
N ASN A 14 -46.84 -12.08 34.37
CA ASN A 14 -46.76 -10.89 33.57
C ASN A 14 -46.58 -9.60 34.39
N ALA A 15 -45.62 -8.75 34.04
CA ALA A 15 -45.66 -7.33 34.40
C ALA A 15 -45.33 -6.49 33.16
N LYS A 16 -46.29 -5.68 32.72
CA LYS A 16 -46.17 -4.67 31.66
C LYS A 16 -45.32 -3.47 32.14
N PRO A 17 -44.66 -2.77 31.21
CA PRO A 17 -43.84 -1.59 31.56
C PRO A 17 -44.72 -0.35 31.73
N ASP A 18 -44.37 0.42 32.72
CA ASP A 18 -44.96 1.73 33.03
C ASP A 18 -44.38 2.82 32.12
N LYS A 19 -45.25 3.65 31.57
CA LYS A 19 -44.92 4.82 30.77
C LYS A 19 -44.93 6.06 31.67
N GLY A 20 -43.82 6.80 31.65
CA GLY A 20 -43.92 8.22 31.94
C GLY A 20 -42.87 8.83 32.86
N ALA A 21 -41.90 9.47 32.27
CA ALA A 21 -41.30 10.66 32.86
C ALA A 21 -40.66 11.52 31.73
N LYS A 22 -41.37 12.63 31.41
CA LYS A 22 -40.79 13.75 30.64
C LYS A 22 -39.78 14.49 31.51
N ALA A 23 -38.55 14.61 31.09
CA ALA A 23 -37.57 15.52 31.64
C ALA A 23 -37.14 16.56 30.61
N SER A 24 -37.38 17.79 31.01
CA SER A 24 -37.13 19.09 30.46
C SER A 24 -35.73 19.33 29.85
N ARG A 25 -35.75 19.89 28.63
CA ARG A 25 -34.62 20.54 27.97
C ARG A 25 -34.23 21.81 28.78
N ARG A 26 -32.99 21.90 29.21
CA ARG A 26 -32.35 23.19 29.52
C ARG A 26 -31.18 23.39 28.53
N THR A 27 -31.38 24.33 27.65
CA THR A 27 -30.39 24.90 26.72
C THR A 27 -29.40 25.73 27.54
N LEU A 28 -28.12 25.39 27.51
CA LEU A 28 -27.04 26.26 28.00
C LEU A 28 -26.23 26.70 26.77
N VAL A 29 -26.45 27.96 26.40
CA VAL A 29 -25.63 28.67 25.42
C VAL A 29 -24.35 29.12 26.11
N GLY A 30 -23.24 28.47 25.77
CA GLY A 30 -21.91 28.89 26.17
C GLY A 30 -21.14 29.45 24.98
N ARG A 31 -21.04 30.77 24.91
CA ARG A 31 -20.14 31.48 23.99
C ARG A 31 -18.68 31.14 24.32
N LYS A 32 -17.96 30.53 23.39
CA LYS A 32 -16.50 30.51 23.41
C LYS A 32 -16.00 31.43 22.29
N THR A 33 -15.38 32.49 22.68
CA THR A 33 -14.63 33.43 21.84
C THR A 33 -13.34 32.78 21.39
N SER A 34 -13.22 32.56 20.08
CA SER A 34 -11.97 32.14 19.45
C SER A 34 -11.06 33.35 19.26
N ALA A 35 -9.90 33.34 19.89
CA ALA A 35 -8.83 34.28 19.61
C ALA A 35 -8.03 33.77 18.41
N LEU A 36 -8.16 34.43 17.26
CA LEU A 36 -7.36 34.22 16.07
C LEU A 36 -6.01 34.90 16.27
N LEU A 37 -4.93 34.13 16.41
CA LEU A 37 -3.57 34.67 16.38
C LEU A 37 -3.08 34.70 14.94
N VAL A 38 -3.10 35.89 14.33
CA VAL A 38 -2.54 36.15 12.99
C VAL A 38 -1.07 36.48 13.15
N VAL A 39 -0.20 35.56 12.77
CA VAL A 39 1.24 35.83 12.61
C VAL A 39 1.45 36.38 11.19
N ARG A 40 1.70 37.67 11.09
CA ARG A 40 2.16 38.31 9.83
C ARG A 40 3.67 38.14 9.72
N LEU A 41 4.11 37.37 8.76
CA LEU A 41 5.51 37.32 8.33
C LEU A 41 5.73 38.49 7.35
N VAL A 42 6.61 39.41 7.73
CA VAL A 42 7.03 40.55 6.89
C VAL A 42 8.22 40.09 6.08
N PHE A 43 8.04 40.00 4.74
CA PHE A 43 9.14 39.84 3.79
C PHE A 43 9.68 41.24 3.45
N VAL A 44 10.94 41.50 3.79
CA VAL A 44 11.69 42.68 3.38
C VAL A 44 12.40 42.34 2.09
N LEU A 45 11.92 42.92 0.98
CA LEU A 45 12.61 42.95 -0.33
C LEU A 45 13.66 44.04 -0.30
N THR A 46 14.93 43.67 -0.36
CA THR A 46 16.02 44.61 -0.69
C THR A 46 16.33 44.54 -2.18
N LEU A 47 15.97 45.58 -2.88
CA LEU A 47 16.29 45.84 -4.28
C LEU A 47 17.67 46.51 -4.33
N GLY A 48 18.65 45.83 -4.91
CA GLY A 48 19.97 46.40 -5.19
C GLY A 48 20.18 46.54 -6.69
N ALA A 49 20.00 47.77 -7.19
CA ALA A 49 20.38 48.12 -8.54
C ALA A 49 21.83 48.59 -8.57
N ILE A 50 22.65 48.09 -9.51
CA ILE A 50 23.91 48.66 -9.88
C ILE A 50 23.94 48.81 -11.40
N LEU A 51 24.19 50.08 -11.79
CA LEU A 51 24.26 50.59 -13.15
C LEU A 51 25.60 50.35 -13.83
N ALA A 52 25.52 50.11 -15.09
CA ALA A 52 26.35 50.42 -16.26
C ALA A 52 27.80 50.93 -16.09
N GLY A 53 28.68 50.33 -16.90
CA GLY A 53 29.96 50.93 -17.32
C GLY A 53 30.36 50.33 -18.67
N CYS A 54 30.26 51.15 -19.72
CA CYS A 54 30.78 50.92 -21.07
C CYS A 54 32.31 51.09 -21.10
N GLY A 55 33.00 50.31 -21.94
CA GLY A 55 34.38 50.58 -22.35
C GLY A 55 34.90 49.47 -23.26
N GLY A 56 34.96 49.74 -24.56
CA GLY A 56 35.47 48.83 -25.57
C GLY A 56 37.00 48.83 -25.68
N SER A 57 37.53 47.84 -26.33
CA SER A 57 38.58 47.89 -27.34
C SER A 57 38.84 46.47 -27.92
N GLU A 58 38.94 46.43 -29.22
CA GLU A 58 39.31 45.30 -30.06
C GLU A 58 40.75 44.85 -29.81
N GLU A 59 40.98 43.54 -29.82
CA GLU A 59 42.21 42.99 -30.45
C GLU A 59 41.99 41.57 -30.95
N LYS A 60 42.45 41.36 -32.19
CA LYS A 60 42.44 40.10 -32.93
C LYS A 60 43.51 39.17 -32.39
N GLY A 61 43.16 37.91 -32.15
CA GLY A 61 44.13 36.84 -31.95
C GLY A 61 43.51 35.51 -32.37
N ALA A 62 43.86 35.10 -33.60
CA ALA A 62 43.53 33.74 -34.09
C ALA A 62 44.41 32.71 -33.33
N ASN A 63 43.74 31.75 -32.71
CA ASN A 63 44.41 30.52 -32.33
C ASN A 63 43.49 29.32 -32.63
N ASN A 64 43.85 28.58 -33.66
CA ASN A 64 43.30 27.28 -33.99
C ASN A 64 43.75 26.29 -32.91
N SER A 65 42.79 25.80 -32.09
CA SER A 65 42.96 24.58 -31.33
C SER A 65 41.97 23.53 -31.87
N PRO A 66 42.37 22.26 -31.98
CA PRO A 66 41.53 21.23 -32.62
C PRO A 66 40.29 20.98 -31.79
N SER A 67 39.15 20.94 -32.49
CA SER A 67 37.88 20.46 -31.97
C SER A 67 38.03 19.15 -31.25
N ALA A 68 37.89 19.17 -29.94
CA ALA A 68 37.66 17.93 -29.19
C ALA A 68 36.36 17.30 -29.71
N ALA A 69 36.45 16.12 -30.26
CA ALA A 69 35.31 15.31 -30.60
C ALA A 69 34.44 15.18 -29.35
N ALA A 70 33.20 15.61 -29.46
CA ALA A 70 32.18 15.35 -28.44
C ALA A 70 32.14 13.83 -28.22
N GLN A 71 32.44 13.41 -27.00
CA GLN A 71 32.16 12.05 -26.59
C GLN A 71 30.64 11.83 -26.69
N PRO A 72 30.20 10.64 -27.11
CA PRO A 72 28.77 10.35 -27.08
C PRO A 72 28.31 10.53 -25.63
N VAL A 73 27.29 11.37 -25.46
CA VAL A 73 26.53 11.41 -24.21
C VAL A 73 26.02 9.98 -24.04
N GLU A 74 26.43 9.32 -22.96
CA GLU A 74 25.80 8.05 -22.55
C GLU A 74 24.31 8.34 -22.51
N GLU A 75 23.55 7.60 -23.33
CA GLU A 75 22.09 7.57 -23.25
C GLU A 75 21.76 7.20 -21.82
N THR A 76 21.21 8.17 -21.08
CA THR A 76 20.55 7.87 -19.82
C THR A 76 19.47 6.84 -20.15
N SER A 77 19.65 5.62 -19.66
CA SER A 77 18.69 4.53 -19.82
C SER A 77 17.31 5.03 -19.39
N SER A 78 16.48 5.39 -20.36
CA SER A 78 15.07 5.64 -20.09
C SER A 78 14.48 4.35 -19.54
N THR A 79 13.82 4.39 -18.38
CA THR A 79 13.10 3.23 -17.86
C THR A 79 11.95 2.97 -18.80
N GLU A 80 12.03 1.89 -19.56
CA GLU A 80 10.94 1.43 -20.42
C GLU A 80 10.15 0.35 -19.67
N LEU A 81 8.83 0.35 -19.89
CA LEU A 81 7.98 -0.74 -19.42
C LEU A 81 8.31 -2.02 -20.16
N ALA A 82 8.17 -3.15 -19.48
CA ALA A 82 8.38 -4.48 -20.05
C ALA A 82 7.62 -4.70 -21.39
N PRO A 83 8.09 -5.62 -22.25
CA PRO A 83 7.45 -5.88 -23.54
C PRO A 83 6.01 -6.41 -23.39
N PRO A 84 5.18 -6.33 -24.46
CA PRO A 84 3.83 -6.89 -24.43
C PRO A 84 3.79 -8.37 -24.07
N GLY A 85 2.77 -8.76 -23.31
CA GLY A 85 2.54 -10.13 -22.85
C GLY A 85 3.03 -10.42 -21.44
N VAL A 86 3.94 -9.60 -20.90
CA VAL A 86 4.45 -9.76 -19.54
C VAL A 86 3.36 -9.52 -18.50
N ALA A 87 2.53 -8.49 -18.69
CA ALA A 87 1.38 -8.23 -17.82
C ALA A 87 0.40 -9.40 -17.77
N ALA A 88 0.06 -9.96 -18.93
CA ALA A 88 -0.83 -11.12 -19.03
C ALA A 88 -0.23 -12.36 -18.35
N ALA A 89 1.08 -12.58 -18.47
CA ALA A 89 1.76 -13.69 -17.80
C ALA A 89 1.69 -13.55 -16.27
N ALA A 90 1.92 -12.33 -15.73
CA ALA A 90 1.81 -12.07 -14.30
C ALA A 90 0.39 -12.27 -13.74
N ALA A 91 -0.63 -11.93 -14.52
CA ALA A 91 -2.02 -12.06 -14.11
C ALA A 91 -2.59 -13.48 -14.20
N ALA A 92 -1.96 -14.37 -14.98
CA ALA A 92 -2.55 -15.67 -15.38
C ALA A 92 -2.81 -16.61 -14.20
N ASP A 93 -1.91 -16.66 -13.23
CA ASP A 93 -1.94 -17.64 -12.13
C ASP A 93 -2.65 -17.11 -10.87
N ILE A 94 -3.26 -15.92 -10.93
CA ILE A 94 -4.05 -15.36 -9.83
C ILE A 94 -5.42 -16.02 -9.80
N ASP A 95 -5.66 -16.90 -8.82
CA ASP A 95 -6.89 -17.69 -8.69
C ASP A 95 -7.64 -17.43 -7.38
N GLU A 96 -8.97 -17.61 -7.41
CA GLU A 96 -9.83 -17.41 -6.23
C GLU A 96 -9.54 -18.37 -5.07
N PRO A 97 -9.22 -19.67 -5.27
CA PRO A 97 -8.86 -20.55 -4.17
C PRO A 97 -7.67 -20.04 -3.37
N SER A 98 -6.61 -19.56 -4.02
CA SER A 98 -5.44 -18.99 -3.36
C SER A 98 -5.77 -17.70 -2.61
N ILE A 99 -6.62 -16.83 -3.18
CA ILE A 99 -7.12 -15.62 -2.54
C ILE A 99 -7.87 -15.97 -1.26
N ARG A 100 -8.87 -16.87 -1.34
CA ARG A 100 -9.68 -17.29 -0.19
C ARG A 100 -8.85 -17.93 0.91
N ALA A 101 -7.93 -18.83 0.56
CA ALA A 101 -7.07 -19.48 1.55
C ALA A 101 -6.23 -18.47 2.34
N SER A 102 -5.65 -17.46 1.65
CA SER A 102 -4.85 -16.43 2.30
C SER A 102 -5.71 -15.49 3.16
N LEU A 103 -6.89 -15.09 2.68
CA LEU A 103 -7.85 -14.30 3.48
C LEU A 103 -8.30 -15.05 4.73
N ASP A 104 -8.66 -16.33 4.60
CA ASP A 104 -9.12 -17.15 5.72
C ASP A 104 -8.08 -17.24 6.83
N HIS A 105 -6.79 -17.30 6.49
CA HIS A 105 -5.70 -17.28 7.44
C HIS A 105 -5.51 -15.91 8.10
N LEU A 106 -5.53 -14.84 7.33
CA LEU A 106 -5.30 -13.46 7.82
C LEU A 106 -6.46 -12.89 8.64
N THR A 107 -7.65 -13.48 8.53
CA THR A 107 -8.88 -13.04 9.21
C THR A 107 -9.40 -14.00 10.27
N GLY A 108 -8.66 -15.08 10.54
CA GLY A 108 -9.00 -16.07 11.56
C GLY A 108 -10.19 -16.98 11.21
N VAL A 109 -10.63 -17.02 9.96
CA VAL A 109 -11.63 -17.98 9.47
C VAL A 109 -11.04 -19.40 9.53
N SER A 110 -9.77 -19.54 9.20
CA SER A 110 -8.99 -20.76 9.37
C SER A 110 -7.67 -20.47 10.08
N PRO A 111 -7.13 -21.41 10.88
CA PRO A 111 -5.82 -21.25 11.46
C PRO A 111 -4.74 -21.07 10.38
N ALA A 112 -3.84 -20.11 10.56
CA ALA A 112 -2.69 -19.90 9.72
C ALA A 112 -1.59 -20.92 10.06
N PRO A 113 -1.02 -21.63 9.08
CA PRO A 113 0.08 -22.56 9.32
C PRO A 113 1.38 -21.79 9.56
N LEU A 114 2.12 -22.17 10.62
CA LEU A 114 3.47 -21.69 10.91
C LEU A 114 4.40 -22.87 11.13
N ALA A 115 5.70 -22.70 10.97
CA ALA A 115 6.69 -23.71 11.25
C ALA A 115 6.63 -24.22 12.72
N GLY A 116 6.22 -23.36 13.63
CA GLY A 116 6.02 -23.67 15.06
C GLY A 116 4.69 -24.30 15.41
N GLY A 117 3.75 -24.45 14.47
CA GLY A 117 2.37 -24.90 14.70
C GLY A 117 1.37 -23.99 14.00
N GLU A 118 0.10 -24.06 14.39
CA GLU A 118 -0.95 -23.20 13.82
C GLU A 118 -1.28 -22.04 14.76
N VAL A 119 -1.63 -20.89 14.18
CA VAL A 119 -2.11 -19.72 14.92
C VAL A 119 -3.42 -19.20 14.30
N THR A 120 -4.35 -18.73 15.12
CA THR A 120 -5.59 -18.12 14.64
C THR A 120 -5.47 -16.59 14.78
N ILE A 121 -5.43 -15.88 13.66
CA ILE A 121 -5.28 -14.42 13.58
C ILE A 121 -6.69 -13.81 13.50
N THR A 122 -7.31 -13.51 14.65
CA THR A 122 -8.69 -12.96 14.67
C THR A 122 -8.75 -11.43 14.57
N GLU A 123 -7.62 -10.78 14.77
CA GLU A 123 -7.46 -9.32 14.65
C GLU A 123 -5.96 -9.00 14.50
N ARG A 124 -5.66 -7.81 13.99
CA ARG A 124 -4.27 -7.38 13.74
C ARG A 124 -3.94 -6.03 14.38
N GLY A 125 -4.75 -5.58 15.36
CA GLY A 125 -4.52 -4.34 16.11
C GLY A 125 -3.63 -4.51 17.35
N SER A 126 -3.69 -5.66 18.02
CA SER A 126 -2.83 -5.97 19.16
C SER A 126 -1.41 -6.33 18.75
N GLU A 127 -0.43 -6.14 19.65
CA GLU A 127 0.96 -6.57 19.38
C GLU A 127 1.04 -8.08 19.07
N GLU A 128 0.21 -8.90 19.73
CA GLU A 128 0.17 -10.33 19.49
C GLU A 128 -0.37 -10.65 18.09
N GLY A 129 -1.49 -10.05 17.70
CA GLY A 129 -2.08 -10.25 16.36
C GLY A 129 -1.14 -9.78 15.25
N ARG A 130 -0.53 -8.58 15.39
CA ARG A 130 0.43 -8.07 14.42
C ARG A 130 1.68 -8.95 14.29
N ARG A 131 2.21 -9.45 15.41
CA ARG A 131 3.35 -10.38 15.41
C ARG A 131 3.01 -11.69 14.70
N ALA A 132 1.85 -12.29 15.02
CA ALA A 132 1.40 -13.53 14.38
C ALA A 132 1.21 -13.33 12.86
N THR A 133 0.69 -12.18 12.44
CA THR A 133 0.57 -11.82 11.02
C THR A 133 1.94 -11.66 10.36
N ALA A 134 2.88 -11.00 11.02
CA ALA A 134 4.24 -10.83 10.51
C ALA A 134 4.96 -12.18 10.33
N GLU A 135 4.81 -13.09 11.28
CA GLU A 135 5.34 -14.46 11.20
C GLU A 135 4.71 -15.23 10.03
N TYR A 136 3.36 -15.18 9.91
CA TYR A 136 2.65 -15.84 8.81
C TYR A 136 3.05 -15.31 7.42
N LEU A 137 3.14 -14.00 7.26
CA LEU A 137 3.56 -13.39 5.98
C LEU A 137 5.01 -13.74 5.64
N GLY A 138 5.92 -13.63 6.61
CA GLY A 138 7.33 -13.99 6.43
C GLY A 138 7.49 -15.43 5.96
N GLU A 139 6.86 -16.40 6.65
CA GLU A 139 6.90 -17.82 6.27
C GLU A 139 6.19 -18.08 4.93
N SER A 140 5.13 -17.33 4.59
CA SER A 140 4.41 -17.47 3.33
C SER A 140 5.26 -17.01 2.13
N PHE A 141 6.04 -15.93 2.27
CA PHE A 141 6.99 -15.48 1.26
C PHE A 141 8.16 -16.47 1.12
N GLU A 142 8.72 -16.93 2.23
CA GLU A 142 9.78 -17.93 2.21
C GLU A 142 9.34 -19.26 1.56
N ALA A 143 8.11 -19.72 1.85
CA ALA A 143 7.52 -20.89 1.22
C ALA A 143 7.33 -20.71 -0.29
N ALA A 144 7.14 -19.46 -0.75
CA ALA A 144 7.11 -19.11 -2.17
C ALA A 144 8.53 -19.00 -2.78
N GLY A 145 9.59 -19.22 -2.01
CA GLY A 145 10.99 -19.11 -2.44
C GLY A 145 11.48 -17.67 -2.59
N ILE A 146 10.87 -16.73 -1.86
CA ILE A 146 11.25 -15.32 -1.82
C ILE A 146 11.79 -15.02 -0.43
N PRO A 147 13.08 -14.65 -0.27
CA PRO A 147 13.66 -14.31 1.02
C PRO A 147 12.88 -13.20 1.72
N ALA A 148 12.51 -13.43 2.97
CA ALA A 148 11.75 -12.47 3.76
C ALA A 148 12.40 -12.20 5.11
N ARG A 149 12.12 -11.01 5.67
CA ARG A 149 12.56 -10.62 7.01
C ARG A 149 11.51 -9.79 7.73
N VAL A 150 11.46 -9.91 9.04
CA VAL A 150 10.70 -9.00 9.90
C VAL A 150 11.64 -7.89 10.35
N ILE A 151 11.24 -6.64 10.12
CA ILE A 151 11.96 -5.45 10.53
C ILE A 151 11.24 -4.88 11.75
N GLU A 152 11.77 -5.21 12.93
CA GLU A 152 11.22 -4.68 14.19
C GLU A 152 11.62 -3.20 14.36
N PHE A 153 10.66 -2.40 14.81
CA PHE A 153 10.89 -1.01 15.19
C PHE A 153 10.09 -0.66 16.45
N SER A 154 10.38 0.50 17.04
CA SER A 154 9.62 0.99 18.18
C SER A 154 9.29 2.46 17.99
N ILE A 155 8.07 2.84 18.41
CA ILE A 155 7.61 4.21 18.50
C ILE A 155 6.90 4.36 19.84
N ASP A 156 7.37 5.30 20.67
CA ASP A 156 6.96 5.45 22.06
C ASP A 156 7.05 4.12 22.82
N ASP A 157 5.94 3.63 23.35
CA ASP A 157 5.82 2.36 24.07
C ASP A 157 5.35 1.18 23.19
N ARG A 158 5.21 1.38 21.88
CA ARG A 158 4.72 0.37 20.93
C ARG A 158 5.84 -0.25 20.13
N ARG A 159 5.68 -1.54 19.82
CA ARG A 159 6.55 -2.27 18.90
C ARG A 159 5.79 -2.50 17.60
N GLY A 160 6.48 -2.29 16.49
CA GLY A 160 5.99 -2.57 15.15
C GLY A 160 6.85 -3.63 14.45
N PHE A 161 6.26 -4.30 13.43
CA PHE A 161 6.78 -5.47 12.75
C PHE A 161 6.55 -5.35 11.24
N ASN A 162 7.29 -4.47 10.55
CA ASN A 162 7.22 -4.50 9.09
C ASN A 162 7.75 -5.82 8.56
N VAL A 163 7.10 -6.37 7.55
CA VAL A 163 7.58 -7.56 6.83
C VAL A 163 8.05 -7.14 5.45
N GLU A 164 9.26 -7.48 5.10
CA GLU A 164 9.81 -7.26 3.77
C GLU A 164 10.22 -8.58 3.14
N ALA A 165 9.73 -8.84 1.93
CA ALA A 165 10.21 -9.91 1.08
C ALA A 165 10.85 -9.29 -0.18
N THR A 166 12.05 -9.76 -0.55
CA THR A 166 12.80 -9.17 -1.65
C THR A 166 12.99 -10.18 -2.77
N LEU A 167 12.46 -9.87 -3.94
CA LEU A 167 12.74 -10.58 -5.17
C LEU A 167 13.86 -9.83 -5.90
N GLN A 168 15.08 -10.36 -5.78
CA GLN A 168 16.26 -9.74 -6.35
C GLN A 168 16.20 -9.75 -7.87
N GLY A 169 16.40 -8.58 -8.48
CA GLY A 169 16.48 -8.43 -9.92
C GLY A 169 17.74 -9.09 -10.52
N THR A 170 17.63 -9.52 -11.77
CA THR A 170 18.75 -10.15 -12.49
C THR A 170 19.85 -9.15 -12.86
N GLU A 171 19.52 -7.86 -12.98
CA GLU A 171 20.46 -6.79 -13.28
C GLU A 171 20.67 -5.77 -12.15
N ASP A 172 19.92 -5.87 -11.07
CA ASP A 172 20.05 -5.07 -9.83
C ASP A 172 20.18 -3.55 -10.06
N ARG A 173 19.41 -3.02 -11.01
CA ARG A 173 19.57 -1.63 -11.43
C ARG A 173 18.59 -0.68 -10.77
N LYS A 174 17.37 -1.15 -10.47
CA LYS A 174 16.28 -0.31 -9.94
C LYS A 174 15.44 -1.08 -8.94
N HIS A 175 14.74 -0.35 -8.12
CA HIS A 175 13.93 -0.87 -7.02
C HIS A 175 12.49 -0.40 -7.12
N LEU A 176 11.57 -1.34 -7.13
CA LEU A 176 10.14 -1.13 -7.06
C LEU A 176 9.62 -1.64 -5.70
N TRP A 177 8.75 -0.87 -5.05
CA TRP A 177 8.04 -1.29 -3.85
C TRP A 177 6.59 -1.60 -4.19
N VAL A 178 6.10 -2.78 -3.75
CA VAL A 178 4.71 -3.21 -3.84
C VAL A 178 4.25 -3.47 -2.41
N THR A 179 3.29 -2.69 -1.92
CA THR A 179 3.05 -2.57 -0.49
C THR A 179 1.59 -2.66 -0.08
N ALA A 180 1.35 -2.97 1.19
CA ALA A 180 0.07 -3.00 1.87
C ALA A 180 0.32 -2.77 3.36
N HIS A 181 -0.72 -2.54 4.19
CA HIS A 181 -0.49 -2.51 5.63
C HIS A 181 -0.86 -3.82 6.34
N LEU A 182 -0.16 -4.08 7.44
CA LEU A 182 -0.24 -5.33 8.17
C LEU A 182 -1.32 -5.31 9.25
N ASP A 183 -1.47 -4.19 9.93
CA ASP A 183 -2.36 -4.04 11.08
C ASP A 183 -3.84 -3.87 10.69
N SER A 184 -4.71 -3.83 11.68
CA SER A 184 -6.13 -3.51 11.58
C SER A 184 -6.59 -2.87 12.88
N VAL A 185 -7.77 -2.27 12.92
CA VAL A 185 -8.33 -1.61 14.12
C VAL A 185 -8.98 -2.59 15.12
N TYR A 186 -8.30 -3.66 15.51
CA TYR A 186 -8.80 -4.71 16.43
C TYR A 186 -10.02 -5.46 15.90
N ASN A 187 -10.08 -5.68 14.58
CA ASN A 187 -11.11 -6.44 13.89
C ASN A 187 -10.46 -7.47 12.93
N ALA A 188 -11.28 -8.23 12.20
CA ALA A 188 -10.76 -9.16 11.21
C ALA A 188 -10.05 -8.44 10.05
N GLY A 189 -10.47 -7.20 9.72
CA GLY A 189 -9.83 -6.36 8.72
C GLY A 189 -9.74 -7.04 7.36
N ALA A 190 -10.86 -7.58 6.87
CA ALA A 190 -10.83 -8.38 5.66
C ALA A 190 -10.59 -7.51 4.41
N SER A 191 -11.26 -6.35 4.32
CA SER A 191 -10.96 -5.34 3.33
C SER A 191 -9.77 -4.49 3.76
N ASP A 192 -9.72 -4.09 5.03
CA ASP A 192 -8.77 -3.15 5.61
C ASP A 192 -7.80 -3.85 6.61
N ASP A 193 -6.62 -4.38 6.21
CA ASP A 193 -6.14 -4.51 4.84
C ASP A 193 -5.64 -5.93 4.54
N ALA A 194 -6.39 -6.98 4.95
CA ALA A 194 -6.04 -8.35 4.54
C ALA A 194 -6.13 -8.49 3.01
N SER A 195 -6.98 -7.69 2.34
CA SER A 195 -7.11 -7.69 0.88
C SER A 195 -5.84 -7.23 0.19
N GLY A 196 -5.21 -6.17 0.66
CA GLY A 196 -3.91 -5.70 0.18
C GLY A 196 -2.77 -6.66 0.53
N LEU A 197 -2.76 -7.24 1.73
CA LEU A 197 -1.78 -8.26 2.10
C LEU A 197 -1.82 -9.48 1.16
N VAL A 198 -3.02 -9.95 0.80
CA VAL A 198 -3.18 -11.01 -0.21
C VAL A 198 -2.71 -10.54 -1.58
N SER A 199 -2.97 -9.26 -1.93
CA SER A 199 -2.51 -8.67 -3.19
C SER A 199 -1.00 -8.74 -3.31
N ILE A 200 -0.25 -8.25 -2.31
CA ILE A 200 1.23 -8.28 -2.36
C ILE A 200 1.79 -9.70 -2.35
N LEU A 201 1.20 -10.61 -1.58
CA LEU A 201 1.65 -12.02 -1.50
C LEU A 201 1.48 -12.76 -2.83
N LEU A 202 0.34 -12.61 -3.50
CA LEU A 202 0.09 -13.27 -4.78
C LEU A 202 0.83 -12.58 -5.94
N THR A 203 0.99 -11.27 -5.90
CA THR A 203 1.87 -10.53 -6.83
C THR A 203 3.30 -11.03 -6.74
N ALA A 204 3.83 -11.22 -5.54
CA ALA A 204 5.18 -11.75 -5.33
C ALA A 204 5.37 -13.14 -5.94
N LYS A 205 4.39 -14.04 -5.73
CA LYS A 205 4.40 -15.38 -6.31
C LYS A 205 4.37 -15.35 -7.85
N ALA A 206 3.58 -14.44 -8.43
CA ALA A 206 3.49 -14.26 -9.88
C ALA A 206 4.81 -13.74 -10.47
N LEU A 207 5.38 -12.67 -9.89
CA LEU A 207 6.62 -12.08 -10.37
C LEU A 207 7.81 -13.02 -10.21
N ARG A 208 7.82 -13.87 -9.17
CA ARG A 208 8.87 -14.87 -8.97
C ARG A 208 9.05 -15.81 -10.18
N GLN A 209 7.98 -16.07 -10.93
CA GLN A 209 8.03 -16.92 -12.12
C GLN A 209 8.61 -16.21 -13.35
N LEU A 210 8.64 -14.88 -13.32
CA LEU A 210 9.05 -14.04 -14.47
C LEU A 210 10.51 -13.62 -14.44
N GLU A 211 11.23 -13.90 -13.35
CA GLU A 211 12.64 -13.52 -13.17
C GLU A 211 12.89 -12.03 -13.51
N PRO A 212 12.36 -11.08 -12.72
CA PRO A 212 12.43 -9.66 -13.03
C PRO A 212 13.85 -9.14 -13.20
N GLU A 213 14.02 -8.13 -14.04
CA GLU A 213 15.30 -7.43 -14.22
C GLU A 213 15.61 -6.52 -13.04
N HIS A 214 14.59 -5.81 -12.55
CA HIS A 214 14.68 -4.91 -11.40
C HIS A 214 14.32 -5.60 -10.09
N THR A 215 14.91 -5.16 -9.00
CA THR A 215 14.59 -5.68 -7.66
C THR A 215 13.21 -5.22 -7.22
N VAL A 216 12.39 -6.14 -6.74
CA VAL A 216 11.05 -5.84 -6.23
C VAL A 216 10.97 -6.16 -4.74
N HIS A 217 10.59 -5.16 -3.95
CA HIS A 217 10.34 -5.26 -2.52
C HIS A 217 8.84 -5.35 -2.26
N PHE A 218 8.40 -6.45 -1.65
CA PHE A 218 7.04 -6.62 -1.16
C PHE A 218 7.04 -6.31 0.32
N VAL A 219 6.32 -5.26 0.74
CA VAL A 219 6.37 -4.81 2.13
C VAL A 219 4.98 -4.70 2.72
N ALA A 220 4.78 -5.38 3.87
CA ALA A 220 3.64 -5.17 4.73
C ALA A 220 4.04 -4.23 5.87
N TYR A 221 3.45 -3.04 5.93
CA TYR A 221 3.75 -2.03 6.95
C TYR A 221 2.89 -2.20 8.18
N ASP A 222 3.47 -2.09 9.36
CA ASP A 222 2.75 -2.17 10.63
C ASP A 222 2.50 -0.78 11.21
N LEU A 223 1.46 -0.65 12.03
CA LEU A 223 1.05 0.59 12.67
C LEU A 223 0.63 1.70 11.67
N GLU A 224 0.02 1.29 10.56
CA GLU A 224 -0.61 2.21 9.59
C GLU A 224 -1.77 2.95 10.24
N GLU A 225 -2.71 2.19 10.84
CA GLU A 225 -3.98 2.58 11.43
C GLU A 225 -3.88 3.68 12.51
N ILE A 226 -2.69 3.89 13.02
CA ILE A 226 -2.43 4.86 14.08
C ILE A 226 -1.48 5.97 13.67
N GLY A 227 -1.16 6.06 12.36
CA GLY A 227 -0.41 7.20 11.81
C GLY A 227 0.74 6.85 10.88
N LEU A 228 0.63 5.81 10.05
CA LEU A 228 1.60 5.45 8.99
C LEU A 228 3.03 5.22 9.53
N PHE A 229 3.18 4.73 10.77
CA PHE A 229 4.50 4.68 11.41
C PHE A 229 5.44 3.67 10.76
N GLY A 230 4.91 2.53 10.32
CA GLY A 230 5.70 1.48 9.68
C GLY A 230 6.33 1.94 8.38
N SER A 231 5.53 2.52 7.50
CA SER A 231 6.00 3.04 6.22
C SER A 231 6.91 4.26 6.38
N SER A 232 6.57 5.20 7.28
CA SER A 232 7.44 6.34 7.59
C SER A 232 8.84 5.86 8.02
N ARG A 233 8.88 4.92 8.97
CA ARG A 233 10.16 4.39 9.45
C ARG A 233 10.92 3.64 8.36
N TYR A 234 10.21 2.90 7.51
CA TYR A 234 10.80 2.13 6.43
C TYR A 234 11.38 3.04 5.33
N VAL A 235 10.66 4.05 4.90
CA VAL A 235 11.12 5.03 3.92
C VAL A 235 12.35 5.79 4.43
N ASP A 236 12.31 6.27 5.69
CA ASP A 236 13.41 6.99 6.32
C ASP A 236 14.70 6.16 6.47
N THR A 237 14.59 4.84 6.50
CA THR A 237 15.75 3.97 6.74
C THR A 237 16.11 3.13 5.52
N VAL A 238 15.21 2.27 5.04
CA VAL A 238 15.52 1.29 4.00
C VAL A 238 15.54 1.94 2.61
N VAL A 239 14.51 2.72 2.26
CA VAL A 239 14.46 3.37 0.94
C VAL A 239 15.56 4.43 0.82
N SER A 240 15.76 5.21 1.88
CA SER A 240 16.85 6.21 1.94
C SER A 240 18.23 5.57 1.83
N ASP A 241 18.46 4.41 2.44
CA ASP A 241 19.72 3.66 2.32
C ASP A 241 19.96 3.17 0.88
N VAL A 242 18.95 2.69 0.18
CA VAL A 242 19.03 2.36 -1.26
C VAL A 242 19.43 3.59 -2.06
N ARG A 243 18.74 4.73 -1.86
CA ARG A 243 19.08 5.98 -2.55
C ARG A 243 20.51 6.44 -2.27
N GLU A 244 20.98 6.35 -1.02
CA GLU A 244 22.32 6.76 -0.64
C GLU A 244 23.40 5.89 -1.28
N ARG A 245 23.15 4.58 -1.45
CA ARG A 245 24.10 3.64 -2.04
C ARG A 245 24.10 3.63 -3.57
N GLU A 246 22.92 3.79 -4.17
CA GLU A 246 22.72 3.50 -5.59
C GLU A 246 22.27 4.71 -6.41
N GLY A 247 21.89 5.80 -5.74
CA GLY A 247 21.43 7.04 -6.37
C GLY A 247 19.90 7.13 -6.44
N GLU A 248 19.42 8.34 -6.72
CA GLU A 248 17.99 8.63 -6.81
C GLU A 248 17.31 7.89 -7.98
N ASP A 249 18.01 7.76 -9.09
CA ASP A 249 17.53 7.07 -10.29
C ASP A 249 17.31 5.56 -10.08
N ALA A 250 17.83 4.99 -8.98
CA ALA A 250 17.58 3.61 -8.59
C ALA A 250 16.15 3.38 -8.04
N ILE A 251 15.45 4.43 -7.65
CA ILE A 251 14.11 4.34 -7.08
C ILE A 251 13.06 4.46 -8.20
N LEU A 252 12.37 3.36 -8.52
CA LEU A 252 11.23 3.38 -9.46
C LEU A 252 9.99 3.99 -8.82
N GLY A 253 9.72 3.64 -7.57
CA GLY A 253 8.58 4.12 -6.80
C GLY A 253 7.83 3.02 -6.06
N ASN A 254 6.60 3.35 -5.64
CA ASN A 254 5.76 2.49 -4.82
C ASN A 254 4.35 2.31 -5.42
N ILE A 255 3.87 1.06 -5.50
CA ILE A 255 2.46 0.72 -5.72
C ILE A 255 1.93 0.18 -4.38
N ASN A 256 1.02 0.92 -3.76
CA ASN A 256 0.37 0.55 -2.52
C ASN A 256 -1.01 -0.04 -2.82
N SER A 257 -1.36 -1.16 -2.18
CA SER A 257 -2.71 -1.74 -2.20
C SER A 257 -3.31 -1.60 -0.82
N ASP A 258 -4.42 -0.91 -0.71
CA ASP A 258 -5.13 -0.69 0.55
C ASP A 258 -6.64 -0.67 0.28
N MET A 259 -7.38 -1.56 0.94
CA MET A 259 -8.81 -1.79 0.73
C MET A 259 -9.13 -2.08 -0.76
N VAL A 260 -8.70 -3.23 -1.24
CA VAL A 260 -8.89 -3.64 -2.66
C VAL A 260 -9.92 -4.76 -2.82
N GLY A 261 -10.77 -4.99 -1.80
CA GLY A 261 -11.62 -6.16 -1.73
C GLY A 261 -13.12 -5.92 -1.83
N TYR A 262 -13.62 -4.72 -1.57
CA TYR A 262 -15.04 -4.43 -1.54
C TYR A 262 -15.52 -3.83 -2.87
N ASP A 263 -16.67 -4.34 -3.35
CA ASP A 263 -17.32 -3.81 -4.53
C ASP A 263 -18.81 -4.26 -4.55
N GLU A 264 -19.71 -3.36 -4.90
CA GLU A 264 -21.15 -3.62 -5.01
C GLU A 264 -21.59 -4.16 -6.39
N GLY A 265 -20.63 -4.53 -7.24
CA GLY A 265 -20.86 -5.12 -8.57
C GLY A 265 -20.61 -4.19 -9.73
N GLU A 266 -20.06 -2.99 -9.47
CA GLU A 266 -19.75 -2.00 -10.49
C GLU A 266 -18.33 -2.18 -11.07
N PHE A 267 -17.46 -2.91 -10.37
CA PHE A 267 -16.05 -3.11 -10.72
C PHE A 267 -15.29 -1.79 -10.91
N GLU A 268 -15.61 -0.80 -10.09
CA GLU A 268 -14.91 0.47 -10.07
C GLU A 268 -13.75 0.45 -9.07
N ALA A 269 -12.60 0.98 -9.49
CA ALA A 269 -11.41 1.11 -8.66
C ALA A 269 -10.84 2.52 -8.76
N VAL A 270 -10.10 2.93 -7.73
CA VAL A 270 -9.40 4.22 -7.69
C VAL A 270 -7.91 3.98 -7.78
N MET A 271 -7.26 4.71 -8.67
CA MET A 271 -5.82 4.90 -8.73
C MET A 271 -5.51 6.29 -8.15
N GLY A 272 -5.02 6.32 -6.91
CA GLY A 272 -4.70 7.57 -6.23
C GLY A 272 -3.30 8.04 -6.58
N THR A 273 -3.15 9.08 -7.41
CA THR A 273 -1.84 9.52 -7.92
C THR A 273 -1.42 10.91 -7.45
N CYS A 274 -2.37 11.80 -7.16
CA CYS A 274 -2.09 13.23 -6.91
C CYS A 274 -1.11 13.86 -7.92
N ASN A 275 -1.05 13.37 -9.16
CA ASN A 275 -0.06 13.71 -10.19
C ASN A 275 1.40 13.43 -9.78
N GLN A 276 1.63 12.45 -8.93
CA GLN A 276 2.96 12.05 -8.41
C GLN A 276 3.29 10.59 -8.70
N ALA A 277 2.67 9.98 -9.70
CA ALA A 277 2.90 8.60 -10.08
C ALA A 277 3.87 8.42 -11.26
N GLY A 278 3.90 9.35 -12.22
CA GLY A 278 4.83 9.30 -13.36
C GLY A 278 4.71 8.00 -14.16
N LEU A 279 5.78 7.20 -14.24
CA LEU A 279 5.78 5.92 -14.97
C LEU A 279 4.84 4.86 -14.35
N LEU A 280 4.49 5.01 -13.07
CA LEU A 280 3.65 4.03 -12.38
C LEU A 280 2.21 4.04 -12.89
N ASP A 281 1.64 5.23 -13.16
CA ASP A 281 0.29 5.36 -13.72
C ASP A 281 0.22 4.83 -15.17
N GLU A 282 1.24 5.08 -15.99
CA GLU A 282 1.37 4.49 -17.31
C GLU A 282 1.38 2.95 -17.27
N ALA A 283 2.12 2.37 -16.31
CA ALA A 283 2.17 0.93 -16.12
C ALA A 283 0.80 0.35 -15.73
N VAL A 284 0.05 1.00 -14.81
CA VAL A 284 -1.28 0.55 -14.40
C VAL A 284 -2.28 0.62 -15.57
N LEU A 285 -2.29 1.73 -16.31
CA LEU A 285 -3.19 1.88 -17.46
C LEU A 285 -2.89 0.86 -18.56
N ARG A 286 -1.62 0.65 -18.86
CA ARG A 286 -1.19 -0.35 -19.85
C ARG A 286 -1.47 -1.77 -19.37
N ALA A 287 -1.21 -2.10 -18.11
CA ALA A 287 -1.52 -3.39 -17.52
C ALA A 287 -3.02 -3.70 -17.65
N ARG A 288 -3.89 -2.74 -17.31
CA ARG A 288 -5.33 -2.87 -17.44
C ARG A 288 -5.76 -3.23 -18.87
N GLU A 289 -5.17 -2.59 -19.88
CA GLU A 289 -5.45 -2.87 -21.28
C GLU A 289 -4.95 -4.27 -21.70
N GLU A 290 -3.70 -4.62 -21.34
CA GLU A 290 -3.09 -5.89 -21.77
C GLU A 290 -3.76 -7.13 -21.17
N ILE A 291 -4.32 -7.04 -19.97
CA ILE A 291 -5.03 -8.15 -19.32
C ILE A 291 -6.54 -8.15 -19.57
N ASP A 292 -7.05 -7.20 -20.39
CA ASP A 292 -8.49 -6.99 -20.61
C ASP A 292 -9.26 -6.94 -19.27
N SER A 293 -8.75 -6.13 -18.33
CA SER A 293 -9.29 -6.05 -16.98
C SER A 293 -10.71 -5.50 -16.99
N PRO A 294 -11.66 -6.08 -16.23
CA PRO A 294 -13.01 -5.57 -16.10
C PRO A 294 -13.11 -4.28 -15.28
N LEU A 295 -12.02 -3.83 -14.64
CA LEU A 295 -12.04 -2.69 -13.73
C LEU A 295 -12.21 -1.36 -14.47
N GLY A 296 -13.18 -0.57 -14.07
CA GLY A 296 -13.21 0.87 -14.29
C GLY A 296 -12.17 1.54 -13.39
N LEU A 297 -11.28 2.38 -13.95
CA LEU A 297 -10.30 3.11 -13.16
C LEU A 297 -10.62 4.61 -13.17
N THR A 298 -10.70 5.20 -11.99
CA THR A 298 -10.72 6.65 -11.80
C THR A 298 -9.42 7.10 -11.15
N ASP A 299 -8.86 8.22 -11.62
CA ASP A 299 -7.74 8.86 -10.94
C ASP A 299 -8.27 9.88 -9.94
N ASP A 300 -7.78 9.81 -8.71
CA ASP A 300 -8.13 10.76 -7.65
C ASP A 300 -6.87 11.10 -6.82
N CYS A 301 -6.94 12.15 -6.03
CA CYS A 301 -5.89 12.50 -5.09
C CYS A 301 -6.25 11.97 -3.71
N LEU A 302 -5.73 10.79 -3.38
CA LEU A 302 -5.89 10.16 -2.07
C LEU A 302 -4.54 10.13 -1.36
N ALA A 303 -4.46 10.70 -0.17
CA ALA A 303 -3.24 10.85 0.63
C ALA A 303 -3.50 10.33 2.06
N ARG A 304 -4.00 9.10 2.20
CA ARG A 304 -4.46 8.55 3.47
C ARG A 304 -3.96 7.11 3.73
N SER A 305 -2.86 6.72 3.08
CA SER A 305 -2.24 5.41 3.28
C SER A 305 -0.72 5.49 3.08
N ASP A 306 -0.02 4.39 3.19
CA ASP A 306 1.44 4.25 3.27
C ASP A 306 2.22 4.88 2.10
N HIS A 307 1.63 4.95 0.90
CA HIS A 307 2.21 5.63 -0.26
C HIS A 307 2.51 7.11 -0.01
N GLN A 308 1.79 7.76 0.93
CA GLN A 308 2.02 9.15 1.31
C GLN A 308 3.45 9.38 1.77
N ASN A 309 4.05 8.45 2.51
CA ASN A 309 5.42 8.60 3.00
C ASN A 309 6.47 8.56 1.87
N PHE A 310 6.16 7.90 0.75
CA PHE A 310 7.00 7.98 -0.46
C PHE A 310 6.88 9.36 -1.11
N TRP A 311 5.67 9.90 -1.25
CA TRP A 311 5.47 11.28 -1.75
C TRP A 311 6.16 12.32 -0.89
N ASP A 312 6.05 12.21 0.44
CA ASP A 312 6.67 13.14 1.40
C ASP A 312 8.21 13.09 1.31
N ALA A 313 8.77 11.96 0.92
CA ALA A 313 10.19 11.78 0.66
C ALA A 313 10.63 12.17 -0.77
N GLY A 314 9.68 12.55 -1.64
CA GLY A 314 9.93 13.00 -3.01
C GLY A 314 9.99 11.86 -4.04
N TYR A 315 9.54 10.64 -3.69
CA TYR A 315 9.50 9.51 -4.60
C TYR A 315 8.14 9.39 -5.31
N LEU A 316 8.13 8.74 -6.47
CA LEU A 316 6.90 8.39 -7.14
C LEU A 316 6.15 7.31 -6.35
N ALA A 317 4.85 7.48 -6.23
CA ALA A 317 3.98 6.49 -5.63
C ALA A 317 2.54 6.59 -6.14
N LEU A 318 1.79 5.51 -6.01
CA LEU A 318 0.34 5.50 -6.18
C LEU A 318 -0.29 4.50 -5.21
N ILE A 319 -1.58 4.68 -4.98
CA ILE A 319 -2.42 3.69 -4.31
C ILE A 319 -3.44 3.11 -5.28
N LEU A 320 -3.62 1.80 -5.21
CA LEU A 320 -4.79 1.10 -5.75
C LEU A 320 -5.74 0.82 -4.58
N THR A 321 -6.98 1.27 -4.72
CA THR A 321 -8.02 1.03 -3.72
C THR A 321 -9.37 0.80 -4.40
N ASP A 322 -10.36 0.33 -3.67
CA ASP A 322 -11.70 0.13 -4.21
C ASP A 322 -12.43 1.46 -4.48
N GLY A 323 -13.54 1.38 -5.22
CA GLY A 323 -14.29 2.56 -5.65
C GLY A 323 -15.05 3.27 -4.53
N THR A 324 -15.14 2.69 -3.32
CA THR A 324 -15.94 3.20 -2.20
C THR A 324 -15.28 4.33 -1.43
N LYS A 325 -13.98 4.58 -1.64
CA LYS A 325 -13.25 5.69 -1.03
C LYS A 325 -13.33 5.73 0.50
N TYR A 326 -12.93 4.64 1.18
CA TYR A 326 -12.84 4.55 2.64
C TYR A 326 -14.17 4.83 3.38
N ASP A 327 -14.57 6.12 3.49
CA ASP A 327 -15.70 6.57 4.32
C ASP A 327 -17.07 6.06 3.80
N ASP A 328 -17.12 5.58 2.57
CA ASP A 328 -18.32 4.99 1.97
C ASP A 328 -18.40 3.47 2.17
N TYR A 329 -17.30 2.82 2.63
CA TYR A 329 -17.29 1.41 2.99
C TYR A 329 -18.09 1.19 4.28
N PRO A 330 -19.22 0.44 4.26
CA PRO A 330 -20.13 0.37 5.41
C PRO A 330 -19.54 -0.25 6.66
N TRP A 331 -18.44 -0.99 6.54
CA TRP A 331 -17.76 -1.66 7.65
C TRP A 331 -16.34 -1.12 7.90
N TYR A 332 -16.02 0.06 7.35
CA TYR A 332 -14.73 0.72 7.58
C TYR A 332 -14.48 0.93 9.08
N HIS A 333 -13.40 0.35 9.59
CA HIS A 333 -13.03 0.33 11.00
C HIS A 333 -14.08 -0.31 11.95
N GLU A 334 -14.97 -1.14 11.41
CA GLU A 334 -16.02 -1.80 12.17
C GLU A 334 -15.76 -3.32 12.29
N SER A 335 -16.35 -3.95 13.32
CA SER A 335 -16.25 -5.41 13.51
C SER A 335 -16.90 -6.23 12.39
N GLY A 336 -17.61 -5.58 11.48
CA GLY A 336 -18.25 -6.19 10.33
C GLY A 336 -17.36 -6.33 9.11
N ASP A 337 -16.11 -5.84 9.15
CA ASP A 337 -15.13 -6.03 8.08
C ASP A 337 -14.62 -7.49 8.07
N THR A 338 -15.35 -8.34 7.39
CA THR A 338 -15.17 -9.80 7.35
C THR A 338 -15.20 -10.32 5.92
N VAL A 339 -14.63 -11.50 5.66
CA VAL A 339 -14.45 -12.09 4.32
C VAL A 339 -15.76 -12.21 3.53
N ASP A 340 -16.91 -12.39 4.20
CA ASP A 340 -18.22 -12.46 3.54
C ASP A 340 -18.70 -11.13 2.95
N LYS A 341 -18.02 -10.02 3.21
CA LYS A 341 -18.31 -8.70 2.63
C LYS A 341 -17.51 -8.46 1.34
N LEU A 342 -16.47 -9.24 1.10
CA LEU A 342 -15.62 -9.05 -0.06
C LEU A 342 -16.24 -9.61 -1.33
N ASN A 343 -16.05 -8.90 -2.44
CA ASN A 343 -16.31 -9.39 -3.79
C ASN A 343 -15.06 -10.08 -4.32
N ILE A 344 -14.96 -11.40 -4.18
CA ILE A 344 -13.74 -12.14 -4.55
C ILE A 344 -13.39 -12.04 -6.05
N PRO A 345 -14.33 -12.08 -7.00
CA PRO A 345 -14.04 -11.78 -8.40
C PRO A 345 -13.44 -10.38 -8.62
N TYR A 346 -13.93 -9.38 -7.90
CA TYR A 346 -13.38 -8.01 -7.93
C TYR A 346 -11.97 -7.97 -7.34
N LEU A 347 -11.78 -8.50 -6.13
CA LEU A 347 -10.45 -8.61 -5.49
C LEU A 347 -9.46 -9.32 -6.40
N ARG A 348 -9.88 -10.40 -7.07
CA ARG A 348 -9.04 -11.06 -8.06
C ARG A 348 -8.61 -10.13 -9.19
N ALA A 349 -9.53 -9.34 -9.73
CA ALA A 349 -9.22 -8.37 -10.79
C ALA A 349 -8.23 -7.29 -10.30
N MET A 350 -8.39 -6.81 -9.06
CA MET A 350 -7.46 -5.86 -8.43
C MET A 350 -6.06 -6.47 -8.26
N ILE A 351 -5.95 -7.70 -7.77
CA ILE A 351 -4.67 -8.40 -7.64
C ILE A 351 -4.02 -8.63 -9.01
N GLN A 352 -4.81 -9.02 -10.01
CA GLN A 352 -4.31 -9.19 -11.39
C GLN A 352 -3.76 -7.87 -11.94
N LEU A 353 -4.45 -6.76 -11.69
CA LEU A 353 -3.98 -5.43 -12.11
C LEU A 353 -2.68 -5.05 -11.39
N ASN A 354 -2.59 -5.26 -10.07
CA ASN A 354 -1.38 -5.00 -9.30
C ASN A 354 -0.19 -5.84 -9.81
N ALA A 355 -0.38 -7.15 -9.98
CA ALA A 355 0.66 -8.06 -10.48
C ALA A 355 1.11 -7.69 -11.90
N ALA A 356 0.18 -7.37 -12.79
CA ALA A 356 0.47 -6.95 -14.16
C ALA A 356 1.26 -5.63 -14.21
N SER A 357 0.86 -4.65 -13.39
CA SER A 357 1.53 -3.34 -13.29
C SER A 357 2.95 -3.47 -12.75
N ALA A 358 3.11 -4.22 -11.66
CA ALA A 358 4.41 -4.49 -11.07
C ALA A 358 5.34 -5.25 -12.05
N ALA A 359 4.79 -6.20 -12.83
CA ALA A 359 5.55 -6.92 -13.83
C ALA A 359 6.03 -6.03 -14.98
N LEU A 360 5.20 -5.09 -15.44
CA LEU A 360 5.59 -4.12 -16.46
C LEU A 360 6.73 -3.20 -15.98
N LEU A 361 6.71 -2.82 -14.71
CA LEU A 361 7.74 -1.97 -14.10
C LEU A 361 9.01 -2.74 -13.74
N ALA A 362 8.89 -4.00 -13.34
CA ALA A 362 10.02 -4.84 -13.02
C ALA A 362 10.86 -5.26 -14.25
N ALA A 363 10.34 -4.98 -15.46
CA ALA A 363 11.02 -5.22 -16.74
C ALA A 363 11.62 -6.63 -16.85
N PRO A 364 10.84 -7.72 -16.68
CA PRO A 364 11.39 -9.06 -16.85
C PRO A 364 11.88 -9.26 -18.29
N ARG A 365 12.97 -10.03 -18.43
CA ARG A 365 13.57 -10.29 -19.74
C ARG A 365 12.54 -10.94 -20.67
N SER A 366 12.46 -10.44 -21.91
CA SER A 366 11.83 -11.19 -22.97
C SER A 366 12.65 -12.46 -23.23
N GLU A 367 12.03 -13.63 -23.18
CA GLU A 367 12.66 -14.85 -23.69
C GLU A 367 12.99 -14.61 -25.18
N ASN A 368 14.29 -14.54 -25.52
CA ASN A 368 14.78 -14.48 -26.88
C ASN A 368 14.75 -15.87 -27.53
#